data_18ad7ec6b94b51b79cdd3cd36aa1587b
#
_entry.id   18ad7ec6b94b51b79cdd3cd36aa1587b
#
_cell.length_a   1.000
_cell.length_b   1.000
_cell.length_c   1.000
_cell.angle_alpha   90.00
_cell.angle_beta   90.00
_cell.angle_gamma   90.00
#
_symmetry.space_group_name_H-M   'P 1'
#
loop_
_entity.id
_entity.type
_entity.pdbx_description
1 polymer ?
#
loop_
_entity_poly.entity_id
_entity_poly.type
_entity_poly.pdbx_seq_one_letter_code
_entity_poly.pdbx_strand_id
1 'polypeptide(L)'
;MTAARHDAGDEPNPYADTAMKYRRAGWGGPLPLPYAQKEKVPVDTNKRTSRYPTLEKINEWRNRPAPQNICVRCAGVDEEHEIIGIDVDHYAKGNREKAGFDQLQKLIGALGPLPDTWTATARTDGKSGIRFFRVRRGLDFRGKVADDIEVIRKGHRYAVVWPSIHPDGGMYWWYPPGTDPTEENASAWDGEIPDPRTFEKLPQPWIDYLTSGKLATHRITDDQSSVSEIEDWATDTFHGDDDTAPCALMRQKLDAAIKKVRASSSFHDLLTNAHWNILHLAFEGHHGWNEAINEYEAAYFDALVARGGGSTDRTVQATYEEIFRSRVEALRKIKAKSDERLKIGAAPVDASCEMTGCAGHASNVIE
;
A
#
# COMPACT_ATOMS: atom_id res chain seq x y z
N MET A 1 50.46 -11.77 -33.30
CA MET A 1 49.05 -11.57 -32.89
C MET A 1 48.79 -12.52 -31.75
N THR A 2 48.93 -12.07 -30.52
CA THR A 2 48.75 -12.85 -29.31
C THR A 2 47.30 -12.64 -28.85
N ALA A 3 46.48 -13.69 -28.94
CA ALA A 3 45.15 -13.71 -28.40
C ALA A 3 45.22 -13.54 -26.88
N ALA A 4 44.65 -12.46 -26.35
CA ALA A 4 44.48 -12.29 -24.94
C ALA A 4 43.59 -13.42 -24.43
N ARG A 5 44.13 -14.23 -23.52
CA ARG A 5 43.35 -15.17 -22.71
C ARG A 5 42.42 -14.34 -21.84
N HIS A 6 41.11 -14.44 -22.09
CA HIS A 6 40.13 -14.06 -21.10
C HIS A 6 40.30 -15.00 -19.91
N ASP A 7 40.73 -14.46 -18.78
CA ASP A 7 40.67 -15.14 -17.50
C ASP A 7 39.21 -15.49 -17.20
N ALA A 8 38.93 -16.77 -17.03
CA ALA A 8 37.64 -17.31 -16.62
C ALA A 8 37.48 -17.08 -15.11
N GLY A 9 37.27 -15.82 -14.70
CA GLY A 9 37.33 -15.47 -13.29
C GLY A 9 36.44 -14.35 -12.78
N ASP A 10 35.63 -13.70 -13.61
CA ASP A 10 34.75 -12.66 -13.06
C ASP A 10 33.47 -12.49 -13.92
N GLU A 11 32.59 -13.48 -13.90
CA GLU A 11 31.23 -13.23 -14.33
C GLU A 11 30.60 -12.21 -13.33
N PRO A 12 30.02 -11.11 -13.81
CA PRO A 12 29.45 -10.10 -12.95
C PRO A 12 28.38 -10.74 -12.05
N ASN A 13 28.46 -10.51 -10.75
CA ASN A 13 27.45 -10.92 -9.79
C ASN A 13 26.67 -9.69 -9.27
N PRO A 14 25.62 -9.22 -9.99
CA PRO A 14 24.88 -8.02 -9.67
C PRO A 14 24.46 -7.93 -8.21
N TYR A 15 24.00 -9.03 -7.63
CA TYR A 15 23.59 -9.05 -6.23
C TYR A 15 24.77 -8.89 -5.27
N ALA A 16 25.83 -9.68 -5.43
CA ALA A 16 26.98 -9.63 -4.54
C ALA A 16 27.64 -8.25 -4.52
N ASP A 17 27.72 -7.61 -5.70
CA ASP A 17 28.40 -6.34 -5.90
C ASP A 17 27.58 -5.14 -5.38
N THR A 18 26.23 -5.22 -5.40
CA THR A 18 25.40 -4.05 -5.20
C THR A 18 24.37 -4.13 -4.07
N ALA A 19 24.07 -5.31 -3.52
CA ALA A 19 23.07 -5.45 -2.46
C ALA A 19 23.33 -4.52 -1.26
N MET A 20 24.59 -4.36 -0.86
CA MET A 20 24.96 -3.44 0.23
C MET A 20 24.92 -1.97 -0.18
N LYS A 21 25.09 -1.64 -1.46
CA LYS A 21 24.91 -0.28 -1.97
C LYS A 21 23.42 0.11 -1.88
N TYR A 22 22.52 -0.79 -2.32
CA TYR A 22 21.07 -0.59 -2.16
C TYR A 22 20.67 -0.42 -0.70
N ARG A 23 21.22 -1.25 0.18
CA ARG A 23 20.92 -1.15 1.62
C ARG A 23 21.35 0.19 2.21
N ARG A 24 22.54 0.69 1.84
CA ARG A 24 23.05 2.01 2.30
C ARG A 24 22.22 3.17 1.73
N ALA A 25 21.75 3.05 0.49
CA ALA A 25 20.88 4.05 -0.14
C ALA A 25 19.47 4.09 0.45
N GLY A 26 19.13 3.23 1.43
CA GLY A 26 17.82 3.25 2.09
C GLY A 26 16.83 2.19 1.63
N TRP A 27 17.19 1.32 0.69
CA TRP A 27 16.34 0.22 0.26
C TRP A 27 16.34 -0.91 1.28
N GLY A 28 15.16 -1.17 1.89
CA GLY A 28 15.04 -2.18 2.94
C GLY A 28 15.12 -3.63 2.48
N GLY A 29 14.86 -3.91 1.21
CA GLY A 29 14.65 -5.26 0.74
C GLY A 29 15.38 -5.66 -0.55
N PRO A 30 16.74 -5.55 -0.64
CA PRO A 30 17.45 -6.13 -1.77
C PRO A 30 17.40 -7.66 -1.70
N LEU A 31 16.91 -8.30 -2.77
CA LEU A 31 16.74 -9.75 -2.89
C LEU A 31 17.50 -10.30 -4.10
N PRO A 32 18.07 -11.51 -3.99
CA PRO A 32 18.69 -12.16 -5.14
C PRO A 32 17.65 -12.77 -6.08
N LEU A 33 17.92 -12.71 -7.36
CA LEU A 33 17.23 -13.43 -8.42
C LEU A 33 18.22 -14.32 -9.19
N PRO A 34 17.76 -15.41 -9.80
CA PRO A 34 18.58 -16.16 -10.75
C PRO A 34 19.10 -15.24 -11.86
N TYR A 35 20.38 -15.40 -12.20
CA TYR A 35 21.04 -14.56 -13.19
C TYR A 35 20.43 -14.76 -14.58
N ALA A 36 20.10 -13.66 -15.25
CA ALA A 36 19.53 -13.65 -16.61
C ALA A 36 18.30 -14.59 -16.82
N GLN A 37 17.54 -14.89 -15.77
CA GLN A 37 16.34 -15.73 -15.82
C GLN A 37 15.12 -15.02 -15.27
N LYS A 38 13.92 -15.45 -15.73
CA LYS A 38 12.61 -14.92 -15.27
C LYS A 38 12.04 -15.69 -14.08
N GLU A 39 12.87 -16.30 -13.27
CA GLU A 39 12.43 -17.07 -12.13
C GLU A 39 12.05 -16.17 -10.94
N LYS A 40 11.21 -16.72 -10.09
CA LYS A 40 10.69 -16.01 -8.93
C LYS A 40 11.73 -15.96 -7.81
N VAL A 41 11.76 -14.86 -7.08
CA VAL A 41 12.46 -14.78 -5.79
C VAL A 41 11.95 -15.84 -4.81
N PRO A 42 12.74 -16.20 -3.78
CA PRO A 42 12.26 -17.06 -2.71
C PRO A 42 10.91 -16.57 -2.15
N VAL A 43 9.95 -17.48 -2.09
CA VAL A 43 8.54 -17.17 -1.77
C VAL A 43 8.36 -16.54 -0.38
N ASP A 44 9.14 -16.97 0.58
CA ASP A 44 9.14 -16.47 1.96
C ASP A 44 9.57 -15.01 2.09
N THR A 45 10.41 -14.53 1.18
CA THR A 45 10.93 -13.15 1.18
C THR A 45 10.09 -12.17 0.35
N ASN A 46 9.14 -12.67 -0.45
CA ASN A 46 8.27 -11.84 -1.31
C ASN A 46 6.80 -11.83 -0.87
N LYS A 47 6.43 -12.45 0.22
CA LYS A 47 5.07 -12.43 0.75
C LYS A 47 4.77 -11.09 1.45
N ARG A 48 3.51 -10.67 1.48
CA ARG A 48 3.05 -9.46 2.18
C ARG A 48 3.49 -9.41 3.65
N THR A 49 3.53 -10.56 4.30
CA THR A 49 3.94 -10.73 5.71
C THR A 49 5.43 -11.02 5.89
N SER A 50 6.19 -11.21 4.81
CA SER A 50 7.60 -11.55 4.89
C SER A 50 8.41 -10.39 5.44
N ARG A 51 9.30 -10.69 6.36
CA ARG A 51 10.26 -9.72 6.90
C ARG A 51 11.26 -9.33 5.81
N TYR A 52 11.79 -8.13 5.90
CA TYR A 52 12.93 -7.74 5.09
C TYR A 52 14.15 -8.55 5.51
N PRO A 53 15.04 -8.87 4.58
CA PRO A 53 16.23 -9.66 4.89
C PRO A 53 17.12 -8.96 5.91
N THR A 54 17.62 -9.70 6.88
CA THR A 54 18.63 -9.22 7.82
C THR A 54 19.99 -9.03 7.12
N LEU A 55 20.90 -8.30 7.74
CA LEU A 55 22.26 -8.13 7.22
C LEU A 55 22.99 -9.48 7.06
N GLU A 56 22.80 -10.40 8.00
CA GLU A 56 23.36 -11.74 7.92
C GLU A 56 22.83 -12.47 6.69
N LYS A 57 21.51 -12.36 6.43
CA LYS A 57 20.89 -13.02 5.27
C LYS A 57 21.36 -12.43 3.94
N ILE A 58 21.52 -11.11 3.89
CA ILE A 58 22.09 -10.44 2.71
C ILE A 58 23.53 -10.92 2.48
N ASN A 59 24.34 -11.00 3.52
CA ASN A 59 25.72 -11.49 3.41
C ASN A 59 25.81 -12.97 3.03
N GLU A 60 24.92 -13.83 3.57
CA GLU A 60 24.80 -15.22 3.15
C GLU A 60 24.55 -15.32 1.63
N TRP A 61 23.59 -14.55 1.12
CA TRP A 61 23.28 -14.56 -0.32
C TRP A 61 24.42 -14.00 -1.19
N ARG A 62 25.10 -12.94 -0.73
CA ARG A 62 26.25 -12.36 -1.44
C ARG A 62 27.42 -13.35 -1.61
N ASN A 63 27.57 -14.27 -0.66
CA ASN A 63 28.64 -15.27 -0.67
C ASN A 63 28.30 -16.53 -1.47
N ARG A 64 27.17 -16.59 -2.15
CA ARG A 64 26.83 -17.71 -3.03
C ARG A 64 27.75 -17.74 -4.26
N PRO A 65 28.21 -18.92 -4.67
CA PRO A 65 29.15 -19.02 -5.78
C PRO A 65 28.53 -18.71 -7.15
N ALA A 66 27.23 -18.94 -7.33
CA ALA A 66 26.54 -18.66 -8.59
C ALA A 66 26.19 -17.17 -8.70
N PRO A 67 26.38 -16.54 -9.87
CA PRO A 67 25.99 -15.16 -10.10
C PRO A 67 24.48 -14.99 -9.95
N GLN A 68 24.06 -13.84 -9.41
CA GLN A 68 22.68 -13.54 -9.12
C GLN A 68 22.35 -12.12 -9.56
N ASN A 69 21.17 -11.95 -10.16
CA ASN A 69 20.56 -10.64 -10.37
C ASN A 69 20.06 -10.06 -9.04
N ILE A 70 19.73 -8.78 -9.05
CA ILE A 70 19.20 -8.07 -7.90
C ILE A 70 17.81 -7.51 -8.20
N CYS A 71 16.91 -7.63 -7.24
CA CYS A 71 15.68 -6.87 -7.23
C CYS A 71 15.45 -6.22 -5.87
N VAL A 72 14.54 -5.25 -5.81
CA VAL A 72 14.14 -4.59 -4.57
C VAL A 72 12.66 -4.80 -4.30
N ARG A 73 12.32 -4.96 -3.04
CA ARG A 73 10.93 -4.89 -2.58
C ARG A 73 10.62 -3.45 -2.23
N CYS A 74 9.47 -2.98 -2.68
CA CYS A 74 8.94 -1.72 -2.19
C CYS A 74 8.70 -1.80 -0.68
N ALA A 75 9.10 -0.76 0.03
CA ALA A 75 9.19 -0.75 1.49
C ALA A 75 8.78 0.59 2.07
N GLY A 76 8.56 0.63 3.39
CA GLY A 76 8.55 1.88 4.13
C GLY A 76 9.91 2.56 4.07
N VAL A 77 9.92 3.85 3.86
CA VAL A 77 11.14 4.68 3.78
C VAL A 77 11.31 5.56 5.01
N ASP A 78 10.20 5.89 5.65
CA ASP A 78 10.12 6.59 6.94
C ASP A 78 8.86 6.11 7.71
N GLU A 79 8.48 6.77 8.78
CA GLU A 79 7.33 6.40 9.60
C GLU A 79 6.00 6.58 8.86
N GLU A 80 5.91 7.54 7.94
CA GLU A 80 4.68 7.92 7.24
C GLU A 80 4.59 7.38 5.82
N HIS A 81 5.72 7.09 5.16
CA HIS A 81 5.76 6.81 3.73
C HIS A 81 6.34 5.44 3.40
N GLU A 82 5.86 4.90 2.30
CA GLU A 82 6.41 3.72 1.61
C GLU A 82 6.54 4.00 0.11
N ILE A 83 7.29 3.15 -0.57
CA ILE A 83 7.46 3.22 -2.03
C ILE A 83 6.51 2.26 -2.70
N ILE A 84 5.96 2.68 -3.82
CA ILE A 84 5.35 1.82 -4.83
C ILE A 84 6.05 2.01 -6.18
N GLY A 85 5.90 1.03 -7.07
CA GLY A 85 6.31 1.13 -8.47
C GLY A 85 5.08 0.98 -9.38
N ILE A 86 4.94 1.85 -10.36
CA ILE A 86 3.98 1.68 -11.46
C ILE A 86 4.77 1.05 -12.62
N ASP A 87 4.53 -0.24 -12.84
CA ASP A 87 5.19 -1.03 -13.89
C ASP A 87 4.39 -0.95 -15.18
N VAL A 88 4.99 -0.40 -16.21
CA VAL A 88 4.40 -0.16 -17.52
C VAL A 88 5.10 -1.04 -18.54
N ASP A 89 4.37 -2.00 -19.06
CA ASP A 89 4.84 -2.90 -20.13
C ASP A 89 4.37 -2.41 -21.50
N HIS A 90 5.30 -2.01 -22.36
CA HIS A 90 4.97 -1.56 -23.73
C HIS A 90 5.94 -2.17 -24.74
N TYR A 91 5.68 -3.39 -25.20
CA TYR A 91 6.53 -4.13 -26.15
C TYR A 91 5.80 -5.32 -26.76
N ALA A 92 6.31 -5.82 -27.88
CA ALA A 92 5.81 -7.06 -28.46
C ALA A 92 6.31 -8.29 -27.68
N LYS A 93 5.42 -9.23 -27.37
CA LYS A 93 5.72 -10.51 -26.72
C LYS A 93 5.02 -11.64 -27.45
N GLY A 94 5.76 -12.34 -28.32
CA GLY A 94 5.18 -13.33 -29.21
C GLY A 94 4.14 -12.68 -30.13
N ASN A 95 2.93 -13.23 -30.15
CA ASN A 95 1.82 -12.72 -30.96
C ASN A 95 0.98 -11.63 -30.24
N ARG A 96 1.38 -11.19 -29.04
CA ARG A 96 0.69 -10.16 -28.27
C ARG A 96 1.53 -8.89 -28.19
N GLU A 97 0.95 -7.77 -28.57
CA GLU A 97 1.51 -6.46 -28.32
C GLU A 97 1.03 -5.97 -26.95
N LYS A 98 1.97 -5.57 -26.12
CA LYS A 98 1.70 -4.89 -24.84
C LYS A 98 1.67 -3.40 -25.06
N ALA A 99 0.59 -2.76 -24.66
CA ALA A 99 0.28 -1.36 -24.92
C ALA A 99 0.14 -0.53 -23.62
N GLY A 100 0.89 -0.89 -22.58
CA GLY A 100 0.78 -0.25 -21.28
C GLY A 100 1.02 1.26 -21.30
N PHE A 101 1.91 1.75 -22.15
CA PHE A 101 2.15 3.19 -22.26
C PHE A 101 0.92 3.94 -22.81
N ASP A 102 0.20 3.36 -23.76
CA ASP A 102 -1.02 3.99 -24.30
C ASP A 102 -2.13 4.02 -23.24
N GLN A 103 -2.19 3.01 -22.40
CA GLN A 103 -3.09 3.01 -21.24
C GLN A 103 -2.65 4.04 -20.19
N LEU A 104 -1.35 4.19 -19.95
CA LEU A 104 -0.82 5.22 -19.06
C LEU A 104 -1.20 6.63 -19.56
N GLN A 105 -1.09 6.91 -20.86
CA GLN A 105 -1.49 8.19 -21.45
C GLN A 105 -3.00 8.49 -21.25
N LYS A 106 -3.85 7.48 -21.39
CA LYS A 106 -5.29 7.63 -21.08
C LYS A 106 -5.53 7.97 -19.61
N LEU A 107 -4.80 7.31 -18.71
CA LEU A 107 -4.87 7.59 -17.28
C LEU A 107 -4.36 8.99 -16.95
N ILE A 108 -3.27 9.43 -17.55
CA ILE A 108 -2.76 10.81 -17.43
C ILE A 108 -3.82 11.82 -17.86
N GLY A 109 -4.50 11.57 -18.98
CA GLY A 109 -5.61 12.43 -19.45
C GLY A 109 -6.79 12.49 -18.48
N ALA A 110 -7.03 11.44 -17.70
CA ALA A 110 -8.15 11.36 -16.77
C ALA A 110 -7.80 11.80 -15.34
N LEU A 111 -6.56 11.56 -14.88
CA LEU A 111 -6.12 11.75 -13.49
C LEU A 111 -5.17 12.94 -13.32
N GLY A 112 -4.72 13.53 -14.42
CA GLY A 112 -3.64 14.52 -14.42
C GLY A 112 -2.25 13.90 -14.57
N PRO A 113 -1.22 14.74 -14.82
CA PRO A 113 0.14 14.29 -15.06
C PRO A 113 0.74 13.58 -13.86
N LEU A 114 1.59 12.59 -14.13
CA LEU A 114 2.50 12.04 -13.13
C LEU A 114 3.70 12.99 -13.00
N PRO A 115 4.19 13.22 -11.79
CA PRO A 115 5.48 13.90 -11.59
C PRO A 115 6.62 13.11 -12.22
N ASP A 116 7.64 13.82 -12.66
CA ASP A 116 8.89 13.19 -13.07
C ASP A 116 9.51 12.44 -11.90
N THR A 117 9.88 11.20 -12.14
CA THR A 117 10.39 10.33 -11.06
C THR A 117 11.42 9.35 -11.59
N TRP A 118 12.13 8.69 -10.68
CA TRP A 118 13.07 7.64 -11.02
C TRP A 118 12.38 6.45 -11.68
N THR A 119 12.96 5.99 -12.78
CA THR A 119 12.47 4.82 -13.54
C THR A 119 13.57 3.76 -13.63
N ALA A 120 13.20 2.49 -13.40
CA ALA A 120 14.09 1.35 -13.61
C ALA A 120 13.58 0.47 -14.75
N THR A 121 14.44 0.18 -15.74
CA THR A 121 14.10 -0.70 -16.85
C THR A 121 15.37 -1.20 -17.57
N ALA A 122 15.24 -2.35 -18.24
CA ALA A 122 16.25 -2.83 -19.21
C ALA A 122 15.88 -2.47 -20.67
N ARG A 123 14.76 -1.74 -20.87
CA ARG A 123 14.29 -1.37 -22.20
C ARG A 123 14.65 0.08 -22.50
N THR A 124 14.88 0.34 -23.77
CA THR A 124 15.28 1.65 -24.28
C THR A 124 14.27 2.20 -25.28
N ASP A 125 12.99 1.82 -25.10
CA ASP A 125 11.87 2.21 -25.97
C ASP A 125 11.24 3.55 -25.60
N GLY A 126 11.72 4.22 -24.55
CA GLY A 126 11.18 5.48 -24.04
C GLY A 126 9.87 5.33 -23.25
N LYS A 127 9.33 4.12 -23.13
CA LYS A 127 7.96 3.88 -22.69
C LYS A 127 7.86 2.90 -21.53
N SER A 128 8.53 1.76 -21.65
CA SER A 128 8.48 0.68 -20.67
C SER A 128 9.31 0.98 -19.43
N GLY A 129 8.86 0.52 -18.27
CA GLY A 129 9.64 0.56 -17.05
C GLY A 129 8.82 0.78 -15.79
N ILE A 130 9.50 0.64 -14.67
CA ILE A 130 8.93 0.80 -13.33
C ILE A 130 9.22 2.22 -12.85
N ARG A 131 8.16 3.02 -12.72
CA ARG A 131 8.19 4.40 -12.21
C ARG A 131 7.91 4.38 -10.73
N PHE A 132 8.82 4.89 -9.90
CA PHE A 132 8.72 4.80 -8.45
C PHE A 132 8.17 6.07 -7.83
N PHE A 133 7.25 5.91 -6.88
CA PHE A 133 6.63 7.02 -6.17
C PHE A 133 6.56 6.74 -4.68
N ARG A 134 6.65 7.81 -3.90
CA ARG A 134 6.40 7.79 -2.47
C ARG A 134 4.91 7.99 -2.21
N VAL A 135 4.35 7.16 -1.33
CA VAL A 135 2.94 7.19 -0.91
C VAL A 135 2.83 7.05 0.60
N ARG A 136 1.69 7.42 1.17
CA ARG A 136 1.43 7.13 2.60
C ARG A 136 1.47 5.62 2.84
N ARG A 137 2.00 5.24 3.99
CA ARG A 137 2.05 3.82 4.39
C ARG A 137 0.65 3.28 4.61
N GLY A 138 0.52 2.00 4.28
CA GLY A 138 -0.67 1.25 4.61
C GLY A 138 -1.83 1.38 3.64
N LEU A 139 -1.68 2.07 2.54
CA LEU A 139 -2.67 2.07 1.46
C LEU A 139 -2.72 0.69 0.78
N ASP A 140 -3.93 0.23 0.45
CA ASP A 140 -4.12 -1.05 -0.24
C ASP A 140 -4.29 -0.85 -1.74
N PHE A 141 -3.18 -0.83 -2.44
CA PHE A 141 -3.15 -0.67 -3.89
C PHE A 141 -3.56 -1.97 -4.59
N ARG A 142 -4.28 -1.86 -5.69
CA ARG A 142 -4.57 -2.98 -6.58
C ARG A 142 -3.29 -3.45 -7.27
N GLY A 143 -3.13 -4.75 -7.47
CA GLY A 143 -1.96 -5.29 -8.17
C GLY A 143 -1.99 -4.99 -9.67
N LYS A 144 -3.14 -5.17 -10.33
CA LYS A 144 -3.38 -4.83 -11.74
C LYS A 144 -4.27 -3.59 -11.82
N VAL A 145 -3.82 -2.59 -12.56
CA VAL A 145 -4.47 -1.27 -12.69
C VAL A 145 -5.19 -1.13 -14.01
N ALA A 146 -4.50 -1.49 -15.07
CA ALA A 146 -4.99 -1.53 -16.45
C ALA A 146 -4.32 -2.70 -17.18
N ASP A 147 -4.66 -2.89 -18.46
CA ASP A 147 -3.91 -3.85 -19.26
C ASP A 147 -2.46 -3.38 -19.41
N ASP A 148 -1.54 -4.30 -19.12
CA ASP A 148 -0.10 -4.08 -19.17
C ASP A 148 0.43 -2.97 -18.23
N ILE A 149 -0.35 -2.64 -17.15
CA ILE A 149 0.09 -1.79 -16.04
C ILE A 149 -0.19 -2.50 -14.71
N GLU A 150 0.87 -2.70 -13.93
CA GLU A 150 0.81 -3.30 -12.59
C GLU A 150 1.37 -2.34 -11.52
N VAL A 151 0.92 -2.50 -10.27
CA VAL A 151 1.51 -1.80 -9.12
C VAL A 151 2.38 -2.77 -8.34
N ILE A 152 3.66 -2.45 -8.27
CA ILE A 152 4.61 -3.12 -7.40
C ILE A 152 4.53 -2.47 -6.02
N ARG A 153 4.20 -3.24 -5.00
CA ARG A 153 4.03 -2.76 -3.63
C ARG A 153 4.53 -3.77 -2.62
N LYS A 154 4.56 -3.39 -1.37
CA LYS A 154 4.95 -4.30 -0.28
C LYS A 154 4.14 -5.60 -0.34
N GLY A 155 4.84 -6.72 -0.50
CA GLY A 155 4.23 -8.05 -0.54
C GLY A 155 3.54 -8.42 -1.86
N HIS A 156 3.62 -7.57 -2.87
CA HIS A 156 3.15 -7.89 -4.21
C HIS A 156 4.18 -7.46 -5.24
N ARG A 157 4.78 -8.44 -5.93
CA ARG A 157 5.86 -8.25 -6.89
C ARG A 157 7.15 -7.68 -6.26
N TYR A 158 8.12 -7.46 -7.09
CA TYR A 158 9.41 -6.84 -6.81
C TYR A 158 9.86 -6.09 -8.06
N ALA A 159 10.73 -5.12 -7.89
CA ALA A 159 11.32 -4.39 -8.99
C ALA A 159 12.72 -4.93 -9.28
N VAL A 160 12.96 -5.40 -10.49
CA VAL A 160 14.33 -5.72 -10.97
C VAL A 160 15.03 -4.40 -11.25
N VAL A 161 16.25 -4.27 -10.78
CA VAL A 161 16.99 -3.02 -10.81
C VAL A 161 18.43 -3.21 -11.27
N TRP A 162 19.12 -2.13 -11.57
CA TRP A 162 20.53 -2.12 -11.93
C TRP A 162 21.40 -2.86 -10.89
N PRO A 163 22.42 -3.62 -11.27
CA PRO A 163 22.90 -3.90 -12.62
C PRO A 163 22.43 -5.28 -13.15
N SER A 164 21.21 -5.67 -12.84
CA SER A 164 20.65 -6.95 -13.30
C SER A 164 20.61 -7.05 -14.81
N ILE A 165 20.78 -8.29 -15.31
CA ILE A 165 20.71 -8.61 -16.73
C ILE A 165 19.31 -9.17 -17.05
N HIS A 166 18.68 -8.61 -18.08
CA HIS A 166 17.38 -9.09 -18.56
C HIS A 166 17.54 -10.43 -19.31
N PRO A 167 16.59 -11.38 -19.21
CA PRO A 167 16.66 -12.66 -19.93
C PRO A 167 16.79 -12.55 -21.44
N ASP A 168 16.22 -11.51 -22.02
CA ASP A 168 16.30 -11.25 -23.48
C ASP A 168 17.57 -10.44 -23.86
N GLY A 169 18.48 -10.21 -22.91
CA GLY A 169 19.65 -9.33 -23.03
C GLY A 169 19.40 -7.92 -22.52
N GLY A 170 20.47 -7.16 -22.42
CA GLY A 170 20.43 -5.81 -21.87
C GLY A 170 20.48 -5.75 -20.34
N MET A 171 21.00 -4.65 -19.85
CA MET A 171 21.13 -4.37 -18.41
C MET A 171 20.00 -3.47 -17.96
N TYR A 172 19.49 -3.67 -16.74
CA TYR A 172 18.61 -2.72 -16.10
C TYR A 172 19.38 -1.47 -15.70
N TRP A 173 18.81 -0.30 -16.01
CA TRP A 173 19.36 1.01 -15.66
C TRP A 173 18.40 1.81 -14.81
N TRP A 174 18.94 2.77 -14.06
CA TRP A 174 18.17 3.84 -13.47
C TRP A 174 18.13 5.05 -14.39
N TYR A 175 16.94 5.59 -14.58
CA TYR A 175 16.73 6.82 -15.35
C TYR A 175 16.26 7.90 -14.38
N PRO A 176 17.02 9.01 -14.27
CA PRO A 176 16.67 10.14 -13.40
C PRO A 176 15.32 10.80 -13.77
N PRO A 177 14.68 11.54 -12.84
CA PRO A 177 13.51 12.34 -13.15
C PRO A 177 13.68 13.22 -14.38
N GLY A 178 12.66 13.28 -15.24
CA GLY A 178 12.71 14.05 -16.51
C GLY A 178 13.48 13.39 -17.64
N THR A 179 13.93 12.13 -17.45
CA THR A 179 14.73 11.40 -18.43
C THR A 179 13.97 10.19 -18.95
N ASP A 180 13.72 10.14 -20.24
CA ASP A 180 13.10 8.98 -20.88
C ASP A 180 14.07 7.80 -20.98
N PRO A 181 13.61 6.55 -20.83
CA PRO A 181 14.44 5.36 -20.93
C PRO A 181 14.80 5.05 -22.39
N THR A 182 15.80 5.73 -22.90
CA THR A 182 16.39 5.55 -24.25
C THR A 182 17.83 5.08 -24.13
N GLU A 183 18.42 4.59 -25.23
CA GLU A 183 19.85 4.21 -25.27
C GLU A 183 20.76 5.38 -24.95
N GLU A 184 20.46 6.56 -25.47
CA GLU A 184 21.19 7.79 -25.22
C GLU A 184 21.21 8.14 -23.73
N ASN A 185 20.06 8.02 -23.06
CA ASN A 185 19.87 8.37 -21.68
C ASN A 185 20.33 7.29 -20.69
N ALA A 186 20.58 6.08 -21.12
CA ALA A 186 21.10 5.01 -20.25
C ALA A 186 22.44 5.37 -19.61
N SER A 187 23.26 6.19 -20.28
CA SER A 187 24.54 6.68 -19.77
C SER A 187 24.42 7.98 -18.95
N ALA A 188 23.24 8.60 -18.86
CA ALA A 188 23.04 9.85 -18.14
C ALA A 188 23.03 9.68 -16.61
N TRP A 189 22.88 8.44 -16.14
CA TRP A 189 22.92 8.13 -14.71
C TRP A 189 24.38 8.04 -14.23
N ASP A 190 24.67 8.67 -13.10
CA ASP A 190 26.01 8.76 -12.51
C ASP A 190 26.51 7.50 -11.79
N GLY A 191 25.66 6.45 -11.71
CA GLY A 191 25.99 5.20 -11.04
C GLY A 191 25.65 5.16 -9.54
N GLU A 192 25.10 6.23 -8.97
CA GLU A 192 24.64 6.22 -7.59
C GLU A 192 23.23 5.65 -7.45
N ILE A 193 23.04 4.73 -6.51
CA ILE A 193 21.71 4.15 -6.23
C ILE A 193 20.80 5.23 -5.69
N PRO A 194 19.65 5.51 -6.35
CA PRO A 194 18.76 6.56 -5.88
C PRO A 194 18.20 6.26 -4.49
N ASP A 195 18.16 7.28 -3.64
CA ASP A 195 17.59 7.20 -2.30
C ASP A 195 16.05 7.23 -2.40
N PRO A 196 15.33 6.17 -2.00
CA PRO A 196 13.88 6.12 -2.13
C PRO A 196 13.14 7.18 -1.29
N ARG A 197 13.79 7.79 -0.31
CA ARG A 197 13.22 8.89 0.49
C ARG A 197 13.07 10.19 -0.30
N THR A 198 13.79 10.31 -1.39
CA THR A 198 13.77 11.51 -2.26
C THR A 198 12.79 11.39 -3.42
N PHE A 199 12.13 10.25 -3.59
CA PHE A 199 11.21 10.05 -4.70
C PHE A 199 10.00 10.98 -4.60
N GLU A 200 9.47 11.38 -5.75
CA GLU A 200 8.28 12.22 -5.82
C GLU A 200 7.06 11.55 -5.20
N LYS A 201 6.18 12.35 -4.63
CA LYS A 201 4.91 11.88 -4.09
C LYS A 201 3.93 11.61 -5.23
N LEU A 202 3.23 10.49 -5.15
CA LEU A 202 2.14 10.20 -6.09
C LEU A 202 0.97 11.16 -5.84
N PRO A 203 0.43 11.83 -6.88
CA PRO A 203 -0.72 12.72 -6.74
C PRO A 203 -1.97 12.00 -6.25
N GLN A 204 -2.80 12.68 -5.45
CA GLN A 204 -3.99 12.09 -4.82
C GLN A 204 -4.96 11.44 -5.82
N PRO A 205 -5.30 12.01 -7.00
CA PRO A 205 -6.18 11.34 -7.96
C PRO A 205 -5.66 9.96 -8.40
N TRP A 206 -4.34 9.83 -8.51
CA TRP A 206 -3.70 8.54 -8.80
C TRP A 206 -3.80 7.57 -7.64
N ILE A 207 -3.58 8.03 -6.40
CA ILE A 207 -3.75 7.21 -5.20
C ILE A 207 -5.17 6.65 -5.15
N ASP A 208 -6.18 7.50 -5.33
CA ASP A 208 -7.58 7.12 -5.29
C ASP A 208 -7.93 6.10 -6.37
N TYR A 209 -7.46 6.33 -7.58
CA TYR A 209 -7.66 5.39 -8.68
C TYR A 209 -6.95 4.05 -8.45
N LEU A 210 -5.70 4.08 -8.02
CA LEU A 210 -4.89 2.87 -7.82
C LEU A 210 -5.37 2.03 -6.63
N THR A 211 -6.07 2.62 -5.67
CA THR A 211 -6.67 1.90 -4.53
C THR A 211 -8.09 1.45 -4.81
N SER A 212 -8.97 2.29 -5.36
CA SER A 212 -10.40 2.01 -5.54
C SER A 212 -10.75 1.37 -6.88
N GLY A 213 -9.97 1.63 -7.92
CA GLY A 213 -10.27 1.21 -9.30
C GLY A 213 -11.32 2.04 -10.01
N LYS A 214 -11.79 3.10 -9.40
CA LYS A 214 -12.78 3.99 -9.99
C LYS A 214 -12.09 5.28 -10.39
N LEU A 215 -12.28 5.72 -11.62
CA LEU A 215 -12.01 7.12 -11.98
C LEU A 215 -12.95 7.96 -11.12
N ALA A 216 -12.39 8.87 -10.36
CA ALA A 216 -13.20 9.81 -9.61
C ALA A 216 -14.01 10.63 -10.62
N THR A 217 -15.27 10.27 -10.83
CA THR A 217 -16.22 11.18 -11.44
C THR A 217 -16.40 12.32 -10.45
N HIS A 218 -15.64 13.39 -10.66
CA HIS A 218 -15.73 14.66 -9.97
C HIS A 218 -16.48 14.61 -8.62
N ARG A 219 -15.76 14.27 -7.57
CA ARG A 219 -15.96 14.88 -6.25
C ARG A 219 -14.57 14.92 -5.63
N ILE A 220 -13.92 16.06 -5.81
CA ILE A 220 -12.91 16.51 -4.87
C ILE A 220 -13.67 16.71 -3.55
N THR A 221 -13.79 15.66 -2.77
CA THR A 221 -13.91 15.84 -1.34
C THR A 221 -12.48 16.11 -0.90
N ASP A 222 -12.14 17.36 -0.82
CA ASP A 222 -10.97 17.89 -0.13
C ASP A 222 -11.06 17.54 1.37
N ASP A 223 -11.21 16.29 1.70
CA ASP A 223 -11.05 15.84 3.08
C ASP A 223 -9.59 15.38 3.27
N GLN A 224 -8.69 16.35 3.16
CA GLN A 224 -7.33 16.26 3.66
C GLN A 224 -7.27 16.46 5.17
N SER A 225 -8.39 16.27 5.89
CA SER A 225 -8.40 16.35 7.33
C SER A 225 -7.32 15.38 7.87
N SER A 226 -6.42 15.92 8.65
CA SER A 226 -5.46 15.11 9.40
C SER A 226 -6.22 14.10 10.26
N VAL A 227 -5.55 13.08 10.75
CA VAL A 227 -6.18 12.12 11.68
C VAL A 227 -6.77 12.88 12.89
N SER A 228 -6.03 13.85 13.42
CA SER A 228 -6.48 14.69 14.54
C SER A 228 -7.78 15.42 14.21
N GLU A 229 -7.88 16.07 13.04
CA GLU A 229 -9.10 16.79 12.65
C GLU A 229 -10.32 15.87 12.49
N ILE A 230 -10.11 14.62 12.06
CA ILE A 230 -11.19 13.63 11.96
C ILE A 230 -11.63 13.14 13.33
N GLU A 231 -10.70 12.92 14.25
CA GLU A 231 -11.00 12.51 15.63
C GLU A 231 -11.66 13.66 16.40
N ASP A 232 -11.17 14.89 16.25
CA ASP A 232 -11.79 16.10 16.81
C ASP A 232 -13.21 16.28 16.27
N TRP A 233 -13.41 16.15 14.95
CA TRP A 233 -14.73 16.20 14.34
C TRP A 233 -15.67 15.12 14.89
N ALA A 234 -15.20 13.92 15.10
CA ALA A 234 -16.01 12.83 15.65
C ALA A 234 -16.42 13.14 17.10
N THR A 235 -15.49 13.64 17.92
CA THR A 235 -15.75 14.04 19.30
C THR A 235 -16.76 15.18 19.38
N ASP A 236 -16.66 16.17 18.49
CA ASP A 236 -17.59 17.30 18.44
C ASP A 236 -18.97 16.93 17.89
N THR A 237 -19.04 15.90 17.03
CA THR A 237 -20.27 15.53 16.30
C THR A 237 -21.05 14.43 16.98
N PHE A 238 -20.38 13.45 17.59
CA PHE A 238 -21.04 12.32 18.23
C PHE A 238 -21.48 12.67 19.64
N HIS A 239 -22.71 12.28 19.97
CA HIS A 239 -23.27 12.57 21.28
C HIS A 239 -22.73 11.65 22.38
N GLY A 240 -22.51 12.22 23.54
CA GLY A 240 -22.08 11.56 24.76
C GLY A 240 -20.63 11.93 25.14
N ASP A 241 -20.41 12.09 26.45
CA ASP A 241 -19.08 12.27 27.01
C ASP A 241 -18.26 10.97 26.83
N ASP A 242 -16.95 11.08 26.86
CA ASP A 242 -16.02 9.95 26.67
C ASP A 242 -16.28 8.78 27.63
N ASP A 243 -16.86 9.02 28.80
CA ASP A 243 -17.20 8.05 29.84
C ASP A 243 -18.67 7.56 29.79
N THR A 244 -19.41 7.87 28.74
CA THR A 244 -20.80 7.45 28.64
C THR A 244 -20.92 6.00 28.20
N ALA A 245 -21.57 5.16 29.02
CA ALA A 245 -21.80 3.75 28.68
C ALA A 245 -22.65 3.59 27.41
N PRO A 246 -22.38 2.55 26.59
CA PRO A 246 -23.15 2.26 25.39
C PRO A 246 -24.62 2.08 25.66
N CYS A 247 -25.48 2.74 24.89
CA CYS A 247 -26.93 2.55 24.97
C CYS A 247 -27.32 1.11 24.57
N ALA A 248 -28.57 0.72 24.82
CA ALA A 248 -29.03 -0.65 24.61
C ALA A 248 -28.79 -1.16 23.18
N LEU A 249 -29.02 -0.34 22.14
CA LEU A 249 -28.79 -0.73 20.76
C LEU A 249 -27.29 -0.81 20.45
N MET A 250 -26.50 0.16 20.90
CA MET A 250 -25.03 0.14 20.76
C MET A 250 -24.45 -1.12 21.41
N ARG A 251 -24.86 -1.44 22.65
CA ARG A 251 -24.45 -2.66 23.37
C ARG A 251 -24.84 -3.93 22.60
N GLN A 252 -26.06 -4.02 22.11
CA GLN A 252 -26.51 -5.17 21.32
C GLN A 252 -25.64 -5.40 20.08
N LYS A 253 -25.31 -4.33 19.34
CA LYS A 253 -24.48 -4.41 18.13
C LYS A 253 -23.03 -4.75 18.46
N LEU A 254 -22.50 -4.18 19.53
CA LEU A 254 -21.17 -4.48 20.05
C LEU A 254 -21.05 -5.96 20.44
N ASP A 255 -21.95 -6.49 21.25
CA ASP A 255 -21.93 -7.86 21.70
C ASP A 255 -22.02 -8.86 20.52
N ALA A 256 -22.86 -8.53 19.53
CA ALA A 256 -22.93 -9.32 18.30
C ALA A 256 -21.64 -9.30 17.49
N ALA A 257 -20.95 -8.14 17.42
CA ALA A 257 -19.66 -8.01 16.72
C ALA A 257 -18.56 -8.78 17.46
N ILE A 258 -18.46 -8.65 18.79
CA ILE A 258 -17.51 -9.39 19.62
C ILE A 258 -17.71 -10.89 19.50
N LYS A 259 -18.97 -11.35 19.53
CA LYS A 259 -19.29 -12.77 19.34
C LYS A 259 -18.82 -13.29 17.98
N LYS A 260 -19.01 -12.51 16.92
CA LYS A 260 -18.53 -12.86 15.56
C LYS A 260 -17.02 -12.94 15.49
N VAL A 261 -16.30 -11.97 16.06
CA VAL A 261 -14.84 -11.97 16.09
C VAL A 261 -14.29 -13.19 16.82
N ARG A 262 -14.85 -13.54 17.97
CA ARG A 262 -14.43 -14.71 18.76
C ARG A 262 -14.71 -16.04 18.03
N ALA A 263 -15.70 -16.10 17.16
CA ALA A 263 -16.09 -17.30 16.42
C ALA A 263 -15.46 -17.43 15.03
N SER A 264 -14.94 -16.36 14.44
CA SER A 264 -14.51 -16.33 13.03
C SER A 264 -13.06 -16.78 12.83
N SER A 265 -12.76 -17.26 11.62
CA SER A 265 -11.41 -17.52 11.11
C SER A 265 -10.89 -16.43 10.16
N SER A 266 -11.74 -15.49 9.74
CA SER A 266 -11.39 -14.35 8.88
C SER A 266 -11.71 -13.05 9.62
N PHE A 267 -10.73 -12.12 9.71
CA PHE A 267 -10.80 -10.99 10.61
C PHE A 267 -10.97 -9.62 9.91
N HIS A 268 -10.45 -9.46 8.70
CA HIS A 268 -10.39 -8.15 8.05
C HIS A 268 -11.78 -7.50 7.85
N ASP A 269 -12.71 -8.25 7.26
CA ASP A 269 -14.07 -7.74 7.03
C ASP A 269 -14.84 -7.48 8.33
N LEU A 270 -14.54 -8.26 9.38
CA LEU A 270 -15.19 -8.09 10.69
C LEU A 270 -14.76 -6.79 11.36
N LEU A 271 -13.49 -6.42 11.26
CA LEU A 271 -12.97 -5.17 11.80
C LEU A 271 -13.61 -3.96 11.12
N THR A 272 -13.57 -3.93 9.79
CA THR A 272 -14.14 -2.82 9.00
C THR A 272 -15.63 -2.67 9.21
N ASN A 273 -16.38 -3.79 9.22
CA ASN A 273 -17.83 -3.77 9.43
C ASN A 273 -18.21 -3.34 10.85
N ALA A 274 -17.45 -3.74 11.87
CA ALA A 274 -17.74 -3.33 13.24
C ALA A 274 -17.49 -1.84 13.46
N HIS A 275 -16.34 -1.32 13.01
CA HIS A 275 -16.05 0.12 13.08
C HIS A 275 -17.13 0.93 12.36
N TRP A 276 -17.48 0.52 11.12
CA TRP A 276 -18.54 1.18 10.39
C TRP A 276 -19.87 1.21 11.17
N ASN A 277 -20.32 0.07 11.70
CA ASN A 277 -21.62 -0.03 12.37
C ASN A 277 -21.66 0.76 13.69
N ILE A 278 -20.60 0.66 14.51
CA ILE A 278 -20.54 1.37 15.79
C ILE A 278 -20.50 2.88 15.55
N LEU A 279 -19.60 3.36 14.67
CA LEU A 279 -19.46 4.78 14.40
C LEU A 279 -20.66 5.37 13.63
N HIS A 280 -21.34 4.57 12.81
CA HIS A 280 -22.57 5.00 12.16
C HIS A 280 -23.72 5.17 13.17
N LEU A 281 -23.84 4.29 14.16
CA LEU A 281 -24.78 4.46 15.26
C LEU A 281 -24.47 5.71 16.08
N ALA A 282 -23.18 5.98 16.35
CA ALA A 282 -22.78 7.22 17.01
C ALA A 282 -23.21 8.47 16.21
N PHE A 283 -23.03 8.44 14.90
CA PHE A 283 -23.49 9.49 13.99
C PHE A 283 -25.03 9.65 13.97
N GLU A 284 -25.76 8.56 14.19
CA GLU A 284 -27.21 8.55 14.35
C GLU A 284 -27.67 9.02 15.76
N GLY A 285 -26.75 9.44 16.64
CA GLY A 285 -27.04 9.97 17.97
C GLY A 285 -27.08 8.94 19.09
N HIS A 286 -26.65 7.71 18.85
CA HIS A 286 -26.50 6.68 19.89
C HIS A 286 -25.23 6.92 20.70
N HIS A 287 -25.36 7.01 22.03
CA HIS A 287 -24.24 7.31 22.93
C HIS A 287 -23.39 6.06 23.29
N GLY A 288 -22.18 6.31 23.84
CA GLY A 288 -21.26 5.27 24.32
C GLY A 288 -20.41 4.64 23.24
N TRP A 289 -20.21 5.37 22.14
CA TRP A 289 -19.43 4.88 21.00
C TRP A 289 -17.95 4.67 21.31
N ASN A 290 -17.34 5.53 22.15
CA ASN A 290 -15.93 5.46 22.49
C ASN A 290 -15.64 4.20 23.31
N GLU A 291 -16.45 3.91 24.35
CA GLU A 291 -16.37 2.67 25.11
C GLU A 291 -16.60 1.45 24.19
N ALA A 292 -17.59 1.51 23.29
CA ALA A 292 -17.91 0.41 22.39
C ALA A 292 -16.77 0.11 21.40
N ILE A 293 -16.12 1.13 20.85
CA ILE A 293 -14.97 0.96 19.97
C ILE A 293 -13.80 0.34 20.73
N ASN A 294 -13.46 0.86 21.88
CA ASN A 294 -12.35 0.37 22.70
C ASN A 294 -12.55 -1.10 23.12
N GLU A 295 -13.77 -1.45 23.54
CA GLU A 295 -14.12 -2.82 23.92
C GLU A 295 -14.05 -3.79 22.72
N TYR A 296 -14.52 -3.35 21.54
CA TYR A 296 -14.42 -4.14 20.32
C TYR A 296 -12.98 -4.35 19.86
N GLU A 297 -12.18 -3.28 19.86
CA GLU A 297 -10.78 -3.33 19.45
C GLU A 297 -9.97 -4.25 20.35
N ALA A 298 -10.21 -4.21 21.67
CA ALA A 298 -9.61 -5.13 22.62
C ALA A 298 -9.99 -6.59 22.33
N ALA A 299 -11.29 -6.85 22.12
CA ALA A 299 -11.76 -8.20 21.80
C ALA A 299 -11.22 -8.73 20.45
N TYR A 300 -11.07 -7.84 19.46
CA TYR A 300 -10.45 -8.15 18.18
C TYR A 300 -8.97 -8.52 18.34
N PHE A 301 -8.24 -7.74 19.11
CA PHE A 301 -6.82 -7.98 19.42
C PHE A 301 -6.63 -9.32 20.13
N ASP A 302 -7.42 -9.57 21.18
CA ASP A 302 -7.38 -10.82 21.93
C ASP A 302 -7.67 -12.05 21.07
N ALA A 303 -8.67 -11.94 20.18
CA ALA A 303 -9.03 -13.03 19.28
C ALA A 303 -7.91 -13.34 18.25
N LEU A 304 -7.18 -12.34 17.80
CA LEU A 304 -6.00 -12.51 16.94
C LEU A 304 -4.86 -13.19 17.68
N VAL A 305 -4.57 -12.75 18.90
CA VAL A 305 -3.50 -13.32 19.74
C VAL A 305 -3.81 -14.79 20.10
N ALA A 306 -5.04 -15.09 20.52
CA ALA A 306 -5.47 -16.43 20.91
C ALA A 306 -5.32 -17.47 19.79
N ARG A 307 -5.31 -17.06 18.53
CA ARG A 307 -5.18 -17.94 17.36
C ARG A 307 -3.76 -18.05 16.81
N GLY A 308 -2.76 -17.58 17.54
CA GLY A 308 -1.37 -17.62 17.11
C GLY A 308 -1.04 -16.67 15.94
N GLY A 309 -1.99 -15.89 15.47
CA GLY A 309 -1.78 -14.88 14.42
C GLY A 309 -0.92 -13.71 14.87
N GLY A 310 -0.72 -13.55 16.19
CA GLY A 310 0.13 -12.52 16.78
C GLY A 310 1.55 -12.98 17.12
N SER A 311 1.84 -14.28 17.03
CA SER A 311 3.08 -14.79 17.65
C SER A 311 4.27 -14.84 16.72
N THR A 312 4.10 -14.79 15.40
CA THR A 312 5.23 -15.04 14.52
C THR A 312 5.56 -13.95 13.54
N ASP A 313 4.61 -13.19 13.00
CA ASP A 313 4.91 -12.21 11.94
C ASP A 313 4.06 -10.92 11.93
N ARG A 314 2.91 -10.88 12.58
CA ARG A 314 2.24 -9.63 12.91
C ARG A 314 2.81 -9.15 14.22
N THR A 315 3.66 -8.16 14.16
CA THR A 315 4.02 -7.45 15.38
C THR A 315 2.74 -6.88 16.01
N VAL A 316 2.66 -6.84 17.32
CA VAL A 316 1.62 -6.12 18.08
C VAL A 316 1.35 -4.76 17.45
N GLN A 317 2.41 -4.07 17.03
CA GLN A 317 2.36 -2.80 16.33
C GLN A 317 1.56 -2.85 15.01
N ALA A 318 1.77 -3.87 14.16
CA ALA A 318 1.04 -3.98 12.89
C ALA A 318 -0.47 -4.22 13.09
N THR A 319 -0.85 -4.87 14.19
CA THR A 319 -2.26 -5.07 14.56
C THR A 319 -2.89 -3.75 15.01
N TYR A 320 -2.21 -2.98 15.86
CA TYR A 320 -2.69 -1.66 16.25
C TYR A 320 -2.80 -0.70 15.05
N GLU A 321 -1.85 -0.73 14.13
CA GLU A 321 -1.91 0.06 12.89
C GLU A 321 -3.09 -0.34 12.00
N GLU A 322 -3.45 -1.62 11.94
CA GLU A 322 -4.62 -2.11 11.18
C GLU A 322 -5.94 -1.64 11.83
N ILE A 323 -6.05 -1.79 13.14
CA ILE A 323 -7.20 -1.34 13.94
C ILE A 323 -7.41 0.16 13.75
N PHE A 324 -6.37 0.93 14.01
CA PHE A 324 -6.39 2.40 13.90
C PHE A 324 -6.80 2.85 12.50
N ARG A 325 -6.22 2.28 11.45
CA ARG A 325 -6.54 2.61 10.07
C ARG A 325 -8.00 2.33 9.74
N SER A 326 -8.53 1.18 10.16
CA SER A 326 -9.91 0.80 9.93
C SER A 326 -10.88 1.79 10.59
N ARG A 327 -10.58 2.25 11.82
CA ARG A 327 -11.36 3.24 12.54
C ARG A 327 -11.37 4.60 11.82
N VAL A 328 -10.19 5.12 11.48
CA VAL A 328 -10.05 6.40 10.76
C VAL A 328 -10.74 6.37 9.41
N GLU A 329 -10.66 5.26 8.67
CA GLU A 329 -11.35 5.12 7.39
C GLU A 329 -12.88 5.12 7.55
N ALA A 330 -13.41 4.49 8.58
CA ALA A 330 -14.84 4.53 8.89
C ALA A 330 -15.30 5.95 9.25
N LEU A 331 -14.54 6.67 10.09
CA LEU A 331 -14.82 8.07 10.44
C LEU A 331 -14.83 8.99 9.22
N ARG A 332 -13.85 8.87 8.32
CA ARG A 332 -13.82 9.66 7.08
C ARG A 332 -15.03 9.42 6.18
N LYS A 333 -15.46 8.18 6.06
CA LYS A 333 -16.64 7.83 5.26
C LYS A 333 -17.92 8.43 5.87
N ILE A 334 -18.03 8.44 7.19
CA ILE A 334 -19.19 9.01 7.90
C ILE A 334 -19.16 10.54 7.78
N LYS A 335 -18.00 11.17 7.98
CA LYS A 335 -17.84 12.62 7.78
C LYS A 335 -18.22 13.05 6.38
N ALA A 336 -17.76 12.35 5.35
CA ALA A 336 -18.12 12.63 3.97
C ALA A 336 -19.65 12.57 3.73
N LYS A 337 -20.35 11.61 4.35
CA LYS A 337 -21.82 11.54 4.32
C LYS A 337 -22.47 12.71 5.07
N SER A 338 -21.91 13.10 6.21
CA SER A 338 -22.38 14.27 6.97
C SER A 338 -22.27 15.53 6.13
N ASP A 339 -21.11 15.76 5.53
CA ASP A 339 -20.86 16.94 4.69
C ASP A 339 -21.77 16.96 3.45
N GLU A 340 -22.10 15.80 2.87
CA GLU A 340 -23.05 15.70 1.77
C GLU A 340 -24.48 16.07 2.19
N ARG A 341 -24.93 15.64 3.36
CA ARG A 341 -26.25 16.00 3.92
C ARG A 341 -26.36 17.49 4.19
N LEU A 342 -25.33 18.10 4.76
CA LEU A 342 -25.29 19.54 5.01
C LEU A 342 -25.38 20.35 3.70
N LYS A 343 -24.73 19.91 2.63
CA LYS A 343 -24.79 20.56 1.30
C LYS A 343 -26.19 20.60 0.70
N ILE A 344 -27.02 19.60 0.99
CA ILE A 344 -28.42 19.54 0.51
C ILE A 344 -29.42 20.14 1.49
N GLY A 345 -28.94 20.79 2.57
CA GLY A 345 -29.80 21.41 3.57
C GLY A 345 -30.61 20.43 4.44
N ALA A 346 -30.18 19.16 4.47
CA ALA A 346 -30.80 18.19 5.38
C ALA A 346 -30.41 18.51 6.83
N ALA A 347 -31.38 18.46 7.73
CA ALA A 347 -31.13 18.66 9.14
C ALA A 347 -30.10 17.67 9.67
N PRO A 348 -29.28 18.05 10.69
CA PRO A 348 -28.50 17.10 11.45
C PRO A 348 -29.35 15.92 11.88
N VAL A 349 -28.75 14.74 12.03
CA VAL A 349 -29.47 13.59 12.56
C VAL A 349 -29.80 13.88 14.02
N ASP A 350 -30.99 14.30 14.27
CA ASP A 350 -31.51 14.56 15.62
C ASP A 350 -32.10 13.25 16.17
N ALA A 351 -31.21 12.35 16.53
CA ALA A 351 -31.58 11.12 17.20
C ALA A 351 -31.32 11.30 18.69
N SER A 352 -32.33 11.76 19.43
CA SER A 352 -32.33 11.65 20.89
C SER A 352 -32.45 10.16 21.25
N CYS A 353 -31.32 9.50 21.51
CA CYS A 353 -31.30 8.22 22.17
C CYS A 353 -31.74 8.47 23.64
N GLU A 354 -33.02 8.41 23.91
CA GLU A 354 -33.51 8.50 25.30
C GLU A 354 -32.89 7.33 26.09
N MET A 355 -32.24 7.63 27.21
CA MET A 355 -31.48 6.70 28.05
C MET A 355 -32.26 5.45 28.52
N THR A 356 -33.54 5.36 28.24
CA THR A 356 -34.43 4.28 28.72
C THR A 356 -35.05 3.43 27.62
N GLY A 357 -34.76 3.66 26.34
CA GLY A 357 -35.40 2.85 25.32
C GLY A 357 -34.96 3.13 23.89
N CYS A 358 -33.86 2.63 23.47
CA CYS A 358 -33.56 2.48 22.02
C CYS A 358 -34.49 1.50 21.29
N ALA A 359 -35.59 1.09 21.93
CA ALA A 359 -36.57 0.12 21.43
C ALA A 359 -37.66 0.83 20.59
N GLY A 360 -37.27 1.60 19.58
CA GLY A 360 -38.29 2.26 18.74
C GLY A 360 -37.81 2.82 17.43
N HIS A 361 -36.53 2.92 17.19
CA HIS A 361 -36.00 3.37 15.90
C HIS A 361 -35.79 2.18 14.99
N ALA A 362 -36.80 1.88 14.17
CA ALA A 362 -36.63 1.04 13.02
C ALA A 362 -35.58 1.72 12.09
N SER A 363 -34.40 1.15 12.02
CA SER A 363 -33.38 1.56 11.07
C SER A 363 -34.00 1.52 9.67
N ASN A 364 -34.22 2.67 9.05
CA ASN A 364 -34.28 2.73 7.60
C ASN A 364 -32.87 2.43 7.09
N VAL A 365 -32.51 1.17 7.10
CA VAL A 365 -31.36 0.66 6.37
C VAL A 365 -31.74 0.77 4.90
N ILE A 366 -31.19 1.76 4.23
CA ILE A 366 -31.16 1.79 2.79
C ILE A 366 -30.12 0.72 2.39
N GLU A 367 -30.61 -0.34 1.72
CA GLU A 367 -29.83 -1.36 1.03
C GLU A 367 -28.82 -0.79 0.03
#